data_38bf142560e3e6c74648fcea741b60de
#
_entry.id   38bf142560e3e6c74648fcea741b60de
#
_cell.length_a   1.000
_cell.length_b   1.000
_cell.length_c   1.000
_cell.angle_alpha   90.00
_cell.angle_beta   90.00
_cell.angle_gamma   90.00
#
_symmetry.space_group_name_H-M   'P 1'
#
loop_
_entity.id
_entity.type
_entity.pdbx_description
1 polymer ?
#
loop_
_entity_poly.entity_id
_entity_poly.type
_entity_poly.pdbx_seq_one_letter_code
_entity_poly.pdbx_strand_id
1 'polypeptide(L)'
;FCNAYAHMEWESYPRGAFSDYSEARCSKCQKKSLWRKEEYIVPVVGVMNKVGFMIYPDTGNAPFPVEDMPEDVKADYMEAASIFSKSHRGGAALLRLALQKLLKHLGKEGKNINDDIRALAGDGSLPAKVIQVADTLRITGNNAVHPGTMSDEDFDDVAEKMFDLINFIVRKAITEPKELDELYLKT
;
A
#
# COMPACT_ATOMS: atom_id res chain seq x y z
N PHE A 1 0.55 -1.00 11.50
CA PHE A 1 -0.79 -0.97 12.09
C PHE A 1 -1.44 0.43 12.11
N CYS A 2 -0.75 1.49 12.43
CA CYS A 2 -1.35 2.82 12.58
C CYS A 2 -0.58 3.92 11.84
N ASN A 3 0.42 3.55 11.07
CA ASN A 3 1.30 4.44 10.29
C ASN A 3 1.76 5.73 11.03
N ALA A 4 1.83 5.67 12.36
CA ALA A 4 2.27 6.78 13.17
C ALA A 4 3.76 6.62 13.52
N TYR A 5 4.49 7.72 13.50
CA TYR A 5 5.77 7.78 14.17
C TYR A 5 5.51 7.65 15.68
N ALA A 6 5.90 6.53 16.28
CA ALA A 6 5.60 6.22 17.67
C ALA A 6 6.76 5.45 18.31
N HIS A 7 6.91 5.61 19.61
CA HIS A 7 7.87 4.80 20.37
C HIS A 7 7.44 3.34 20.38
N MET A 8 8.41 2.41 20.26
CA MET A 8 8.18 0.97 20.28
C MET A 8 8.82 0.37 21.53
N GLU A 9 8.03 -0.38 22.28
CA GLU A 9 8.52 -1.18 23.40
C GLU A 9 8.92 -2.56 22.88
N TRP A 10 10.17 -2.98 23.12
CA TRP A 10 10.74 -4.19 22.57
C TRP A 10 10.97 -5.24 23.64
N GLU A 11 10.55 -6.47 23.38
CA GLU A 11 10.81 -7.65 24.22
C GLU A 11 11.35 -8.80 23.36
N SER A 12 12.24 -9.64 23.92
CA SER A 12 12.66 -10.90 23.28
C SER A 12 11.48 -11.88 23.22
N TYR A 13 11.36 -12.62 22.13
CA TYR A 13 10.30 -13.60 21.95
C TYR A 13 10.89 -15.01 21.76
N PRO A 14 10.54 -16.01 22.61
CA PRO A 14 9.74 -15.89 23.82
C PRO A 14 10.43 -15.05 24.91
N ARG A 15 9.65 -14.51 25.84
CA ARG A 15 10.16 -13.63 26.90
C ARG A 15 11.25 -14.31 27.73
N GLY A 16 12.33 -13.56 28.00
CA GLY A 16 13.43 -14.02 28.83
C GLY A 16 14.40 -15.00 28.16
N ALA A 17 14.22 -15.30 26.86
CA ALA A 17 15.12 -16.15 26.09
C ALA A 17 16.04 -15.31 25.18
N PHE A 18 17.28 -15.81 24.95
CA PHE A 18 18.10 -15.33 23.83
C PHE A 18 17.47 -15.86 22.54
N SER A 19 16.96 -14.98 21.72
CA SER A 19 16.25 -15.35 20.51
C SER A 19 16.50 -14.31 19.42
N ASP A 20 16.53 -14.77 18.18
CA ASP A 20 16.57 -13.92 16.98
C ASP A 20 15.24 -13.18 16.75
N TYR A 21 14.22 -13.47 17.53
CA TYR A 21 12.91 -12.85 17.42
C TYR A 21 12.67 -11.83 18.54
N SER A 22 11.93 -10.78 18.21
CA SER A 22 11.48 -9.77 19.17
C SER A 22 10.05 -9.37 18.90
N GLU A 23 9.28 -9.19 19.97
CA GLU A 23 7.98 -8.53 19.92
C GLU A 23 8.17 -7.03 20.14
N ALA A 24 7.51 -6.21 19.33
CA ALA A 24 7.45 -4.76 19.52
C ALA A 24 6.01 -4.30 19.70
N ARG A 25 5.76 -3.49 20.72
CA ARG A 25 4.45 -2.88 21.00
C ARG A 25 4.50 -1.40 20.67
N CYS A 26 3.56 -0.93 19.85
CA CYS A 26 3.43 0.48 19.51
C CYS A 26 2.81 1.27 20.66
N SER A 27 3.45 2.35 21.12
CA SER A 27 2.93 3.20 22.21
C SER A 27 1.62 3.91 21.85
N LYS A 28 1.35 4.15 20.56
CA LYS A 28 0.13 4.85 20.10
C LYS A 28 -1.07 3.90 19.97
N CYS A 29 -0.95 2.83 19.21
CA CYS A 29 -2.10 1.94 18.92
C CYS A 29 -2.12 0.67 19.76
N GLN A 30 -1.12 0.44 20.61
CA GLN A 30 -0.93 -0.72 21.48
C GLN A 30 -0.87 -2.08 20.75
N LYS A 31 -0.91 -2.10 19.43
CA LYS A 31 -0.79 -3.32 18.65
C LYS A 31 0.65 -3.83 18.66
N LYS A 32 0.79 -5.16 18.56
CA LYS A 32 2.06 -5.87 18.62
C LYS A 32 2.51 -6.27 17.24
N SER A 33 3.82 -6.21 16.99
CA SER A 33 4.49 -6.71 15.80
C SER A 33 5.59 -7.69 16.19
N LEU A 34 5.84 -8.68 15.33
CA LEU A 34 6.90 -9.65 15.52
C LEU A 34 8.03 -9.40 14.51
N TRP A 35 9.24 -9.43 14.97
CA TRP A 35 10.45 -9.10 14.22
C TRP A 35 11.47 -10.21 14.34
N ARG A 36 12.17 -10.50 13.22
CA ARG A 36 13.36 -11.35 13.18
C ARG A 36 14.60 -10.46 13.08
N LYS A 37 15.59 -10.72 13.91
CA LYS A 37 16.89 -10.06 13.86
C LYS A 37 17.83 -10.86 12.97
N GLU A 38 18.54 -10.17 12.10
CA GLU A 38 19.64 -10.74 11.34
C GLU A 38 20.90 -9.93 11.60
N GLU A 39 22.00 -10.63 11.81
CA GLU A 39 23.31 -10.02 11.99
C GLU A 39 24.15 -10.32 10.75
N TYR A 40 24.78 -9.31 10.18
CA TYR A 40 25.72 -9.48 9.09
C TYR A 40 26.95 -8.62 9.28
N ILE A 41 28.09 -9.11 8.81
CA ILE A 41 29.35 -8.37 8.84
C ILE A 41 29.45 -7.55 7.55
N VAL A 42 29.63 -6.23 7.69
CA VAL A 42 29.93 -5.38 6.54
C VAL A 42 31.36 -5.64 6.08
N PRO A 43 31.60 -6.25 4.91
CA PRO A 43 32.92 -6.74 4.51
C PRO A 43 34.00 -5.66 4.46
N VAL A 44 33.64 -4.40 4.18
CA VAL A 44 34.59 -3.29 3.99
C VAL A 44 35.11 -2.72 5.31
N VAL A 45 34.33 -2.79 6.38
CA VAL A 45 34.66 -2.15 7.68
C VAL A 45 34.71 -3.12 8.85
N GLY A 46 34.40 -4.41 8.65
CA GLY A 46 34.43 -5.44 9.71
C GLY A 46 33.43 -5.20 10.85
N VAL A 47 32.47 -4.28 10.67
CA VAL A 47 31.49 -3.93 11.69
C VAL A 47 30.29 -4.87 11.58
N MET A 48 29.87 -5.45 12.72
CA MET A 48 28.63 -6.21 12.82
C MET A 48 27.45 -5.25 12.75
N ASN A 49 26.61 -5.42 11.75
CA ASN A 49 25.37 -4.66 11.60
C ASN A 49 24.18 -5.54 11.96
N LYS A 50 23.19 -4.96 12.63
CA LYS A 50 21.98 -5.66 13.05
C LYS A 50 20.79 -5.06 12.32
N VAL A 51 20.06 -5.90 11.59
CA VAL A 51 18.84 -5.50 10.86
C VAL A 51 17.67 -6.29 11.43
N GLY A 52 16.54 -5.61 11.60
CA GLY A 52 15.28 -6.22 12.00
C GLY A 52 14.32 -6.29 10.83
N PHE A 53 13.78 -7.47 10.57
CA PHE A 53 12.73 -7.68 9.59
C PHE A 53 11.41 -7.94 10.30
N MET A 54 10.37 -7.15 9.98
CA MET A 54 9.04 -7.37 10.53
C MET A 54 8.41 -8.58 9.82
N ILE A 55 8.02 -9.59 10.61
CA ILE A 55 7.38 -10.81 10.12
C ILE A 55 5.88 -10.87 10.44
N TYR A 56 5.41 -10.01 11.35
CA TYR A 56 3.99 -9.81 11.62
C TYR A 56 3.73 -8.38 12.09
N PRO A 57 2.74 -7.68 11.52
CA PRO A 57 1.96 -8.10 10.35
C PRO A 57 2.84 -8.17 9.09
N ASP A 58 2.56 -9.14 8.24
CA ASP A 58 3.25 -9.34 6.96
C ASP A 58 2.60 -8.41 5.90
N THR A 59 2.76 -7.10 6.10
CA THR A 59 2.22 -6.06 5.18
C THR A 59 3.31 -5.51 4.26
N GLY A 60 4.55 -6.02 4.36
CA GLY A 60 5.67 -5.49 3.59
C GLY A 60 5.89 -3.99 3.81
N ASN A 61 6.44 -3.30 2.79
CA ASN A 61 6.62 -1.85 2.78
C ASN A 61 5.43 -1.10 2.16
N ALA A 62 4.32 -1.78 1.86
CA ALA A 62 3.15 -1.16 1.25
C ALA A 62 2.57 -0.07 2.16
N PRO A 63 2.20 1.09 1.61
CA PRO A 63 1.55 2.14 2.38
C PRO A 63 0.21 1.65 2.93
N PHE A 64 -0.16 2.14 4.13
CA PHE A 64 -1.46 1.80 4.70
C PHE A 64 -2.61 2.44 3.90
N PRO A 65 -3.76 1.76 3.81
CA PRO A 65 -4.94 2.35 3.19
C PRO A 65 -5.42 3.55 3.99
N VAL A 66 -5.87 4.60 3.31
CA VAL A 66 -6.53 5.75 3.94
C VAL A 66 -7.82 5.33 4.64
N GLU A 67 -8.23 6.06 5.68
CA GLU A 67 -9.30 5.69 6.60
C GLU A 67 -10.65 5.51 5.91
N ASP A 68 -10.99 6.40 4.98
CA ASP A 68 -12.27 6.38 4.25
C ASP A 68 -12.29 5.41 3.04
N MET A 69 -11.30 4.54 2.91
CA MET A 69 -11.30 3.53 1.85
C MET A 69 -12.47 2.55 2.04
N PRO A 70 -13.32 2.32 1.00
CA PRO A 70 -14.41 1.34 1.09
C PRO A 70 -13.92 -0.04 1.51
N GLU A 71 -14.66 -0.76 2.34
CA GLU A 71 -14.18 -1.99 3.00
C GLU A 71 -13.83 -3.12 2.01
N ASP A 72 -14.57 -3.27 0.91
CA ASP A 72 -14.29 -4.26 -0.13
C ASP A 72 -13.05 -3.90 -0.98
N VAL A 73 -12.76 -2.61 -1.15
CA VAL A 73 -11.52 -2.09 -1.77
C VAL A 73 -10.34 -2.32 -0.83
N LYS A 74 -10.55 -2.02 0.46
CA LYS A 74 -9.55 -2.17 1.51
C LYS A 74 -9.14 -3.63 1.72
N ALA A 75 -10.09 -4.57 1.56
CA ALA A 75 -9.80 -5.99 1.65
C ALA A 75 -8.79 -6.42 0.57
N ASP A 76 -9.04 -6.10 -0.71
CA ASP A 76 -8.12 -6.43 -1.81
C ASP A 76 -6.78 -5.67 -1.69
N TYR A 77 -6.83 -4.40 -1.24
CA TYR A 77 -5.64 -3.60 -0.99
C TYR A 77 -4.73 -4.23 0.07
N MET A 78 -5.31 -4.68 1.19
CA MET A 78 -4.56 -5.31 2.27
C MET A 78 -4.05 -6.71 1.89
N GLU A 79 -4.82 -7.46 1.10
CA GLU A 79 -4.37 -8.74 0.55
C GLU A 79 -3.17 -8.50 -0.40
N ALA A 80 -3.26 -7.53 -1.31
CA ALA A 80 -2.15 -7.12 -2.16
C ALA A 80 -0.90 -6.78 -1.33
N ALA A 81 -1.06 -5.97 -0.29
CA ALA A 81 0.04 -5.59 0.61
C ALA A 81 0.70 -6.79 1.29
N SER A 82 -0.09 -7.81 1.66
CA SER A 82 0.41 -9.01 2.35
C SER A 82 1.22 -9.94 1.45
N ILE A 83 0.91 -9.96 0.15
CA ILE A 83 1.59 -10.86 -0.80
C ILE A 83 2.62 -10.14 -1.67
N PHE A 84 2.64 -8.81 -1.67
CA PHE A 84 3.46 -8.01 -2.57
C PHE A 84 4.95 -8.38 -2.50
N SER A 85 5.50 -8.53 -1.30
CA SER A 85 6.90 -8.96 -1.10
C SER A 85 7.22 -10.39 -1.58
N LYS A 86 6.18 -11.23 -1.80
CA LYS A 86 6.30 -12.63 -2.24
C LYS A 86 5.93 -12.81 -3.71
N SER A 87 5.06 -11.95 -4.22
CA SER A 87 4.56 -12.00 -5.60
C SER A 87 4.12 -10.60 -6.06
N HIS A 88 5.03 -9.86 -6.66
CA HIS A 88 4.75 -8.52 -7.19
C HIS A 88 3.64 -8.55 -8.23
N ARG A 89 3.65 -9.57 -9.08
CA ARG A 89 2.60 -9.81 -10.08
C ARG A 89 1.23 -10.07 -9.45
N GLY A 90 1.18 -10.88 -8.40
CA GLY A 90 -0.05 -11.15 -7.65
C GLY A 90 -0.56 -9.89 -6.94
N GLY A 91 0.33 -9.15 -6.29
CA GLY A 91 0.02 -7.86 -5.66
C GLY A 91 -0.54 -6.85 -6.65
N ALA A 92 0.11 -6.69 -7.82
CA ALA A 92 -0.37 -5.78 -8.87
C ALA A 92 -1.76 -6.17 -9.42
N ALA A 93 -2.05 -7.47 -9.56
CA ALA A 93 -3.36 -7.94 -9.99
C ALA A 93 -4.47 -7.61 -8.98
N LEU A 94 -4.21 -7.79 -7.67
CA LEU A 94 -5.15 -7.43 -6.61
C LEU A 94 -5.35 -5.91 -6.51
N LEU A 95 -4.29 -5.12 -6.65
CA LEU A 95 -4.42 -3.65 -6.68
C LEU A 95 -5.25 -3.17 -7.87
N ARG A 96 -5.11 -3.83 -9.03
CA ARG A 96 -5.96 -3.54 -10.18
C ARG A 96 -7.43 -3.84 -9.87
N LEU A 97 -7.73 -4.96 -9.19
CA LEU A 97 -9.08 -5.30 -8.75
C LEU A 97 -9.61 -4.27 -7.73
N ALA A 98 -8.79 -3.89 -6.74
CA ALA A 98 -9.12 -2.85 -5.77
C ALA A 98 -9.47 -1.51 -6.47
N LEU A 99 -8.65 -1.10 -7.45
CA LEU A 99 -8.91 0.12 -8.23
C LEU A 99 -10.21 0.04 -9.03
N GLN A 100 -10.51 -1.11 -9.65
CA GLN A 100 -11.78 -1.32 -10.37
C GLN A 100 -13.00 -1.21 -9.44
N LYS A 101 -12.92 -1.78 -8.23
CA LYS A 101 -13.97 -1.64 -7.20
C LYS A 101 -14.12 -0.19 -6.77
N LEU A 102 -13.01 0.50 -6.50
CA LEU A 102 -13.02 1.92 -6.12
C LEU A 102 -13.72 2.77 -7.17
N LEU A 103 -13.42 2.58 -8.45
CA LEU A 103 -14.06 3.30 -9.54
C LEU A 103 -15.58 3.07 -9.59
N LYS A 104 -16.04 1.84 -9.25
CA LYS A 104 -17.48 1.56 -9.12
C LYS A 104 -18.11 2.31 -7.95
N HIS A 105 -17.46 2.40 -6.80
CA HIS A 105 -17.91 3.23 -5.68
C HIS A 105 -18.03 4.71 -6.07
N LEU A 106 -17.20 5.18 -7.01
CA LEU A 106 -17.26 6.54 -7.56
C LEU A 106 -18.23 6.69 -8.74
N GLY A 107 -19.13 5.71 -8.94
CA GLY A 107 -20.20 5.77 -9.94
C GLY A 107 -19.76 5.49 -11.38
N LYS A 108 -18.57 4.89 -11.58
CA LYS A 108 -18.09 4.45 -12.89
C LYS A 108 -18.35 2.96 -13.12
N GLU A 109 -18.23 2.48 -14.36
CA GLU A 109 -18.51 1.07 -14.67
C GLU A 109 -17.47 0.08 -14.12
N GLY A 110 -16.22 0.53 -13.93
CA GLY A 110 -15.11 -0.32 -13.48
C GLY A 110 -14.61 -1.31 -14.54
N LYS A 111 -15.02 -1.14 -15.80
CA LYS A 111 -14.60 -2.01 -16.91
C LYS A 111 -13.30 -1.54 -17.57
N ASN A 112 -13.17 -0.24 -17.77
CA ASN A 112 -11.97 0.38 -18.32
C ASN A 112 -11.44 1.44 -17.35
N ILE A 113 -10.43 1.07 -16.58
CA ILE A 113 -9.83 1.92 -15.55
C ILE A 113 -9.45 3.31 -16.09
N ASN A 114 -8.87 3.37 -17.30
CA ASN A 114 -8.40 4.64 -17.84
C ASN A 114 -9.53 5.54 -18.29
N ASP A 115 -10.56 4.99 -18.91
CA ASP A 115 -11.72 5.78 -19.34
C ASP A 115 -12.51 6.27 -18.12
N ASP A 116 -12.62 5.43 -17.08
CA ASP A 116 -13.24 5.78 -15.81
C ASP A 116 -12.48 6.91 -15.09
N ILE A 117 -11.13 6.84 -15.05
CA ILE A 117 -10.29 7.90 -14.46
C ILE A 117 -10.37 9.20 -15.29
N ARG A 118 -10.40 9.11 -16.62
CA ARG A 118 -10.60 10.28 -17.47
C ARG A 118 -11.96 10.94 -17.25
N ALA A 119 -12.99 10.14 -17.06
CA ALA A 119 -14.32 10.65 -16.75
C ALA A 119 -14.37 11.38 -15.40
N LEU A 120 -13.71 10.83 -14.36
CA LEU A 120 -13.58 11.48 -13.05
C LEU A 120 -12.73 12.76 -13.08
N ALA A 121 -11.74 12.81 -13.95
CA ALA A 121 -10.95 14.03 -14.14
C ALA A 121 -11.74 15.07 -14.96
N GLY A 122 -12.58 14.63 -15.88
CA GLY A 122 -13.41 15.49 -16.69
C GLY A 122 -14.56 16.15 -15.93
N ASP A 123 -15.13 15.47 -14.93
CA ASP A 123 -16.17 16.02 -14.05
C ASP A 123 -15.62 16.79 -12.83
N GLY A 124 -14.28 16.89 -12.71
CA GLY A 124 -13.61 17.63 -11.65
C GLY A 124 -13.43 16.87 -10.34
N SER A 125 -13.87 15.61 -10.25
CA SER A 125 -13.70 14.77 -9.05
C SER A 125 -12.22 14.41 -8.80
N LEU A 126 -11.40 14.37 -9.86
CA LEU A 126 -9.97 14.14 -9.79
C LEU A 126 -9.17 15.20 -10.57
N PRO A 127 -7.96 15.57 -10.13
CA PRO A 127 -7.08 16.44 -10.91
C PRO A 127 -6.69 15.78 -12.24
N ALA A 128 -6.66 16.55 -13.34
CA ALA A 128 -6.31 16.02 -14.67
C ALA A 128 -4.95 15.29 -14.72
N LYS A 129 -4.01 15.64 -13.84
CA LYS A 129 -2.68 15.01 -13.76
C LYS A 129 -2.74 13.52 -13.40
N VAL A 130 -3.83 13.06 -12.76
CA VAL A 130 -4.06 11.64 -12.43
C VAL A 130 -4.14 10.78 -13.69
N ILE A 131 -4.63 11.32 -14.80
CA ILE A 131 -4.69 10.63 -16.09
C ILE A 131 -3.29 10.19 -16.53
N GLN A 132 -2.29 11.05 -16.37
CA GLN A 132 -0.90 10.74 -16.76
C GLN A 132 -0.32 9.58 -15.94
N VAL A 133 -0.62 9.54 -14.63
CA VAL A 133 -0.21 8.44 -13.76
C VAL A 133 -0.89 7.13 -14.17
N ALA A 134 -2.21 7.17 -14.40
CA ALA A 134 -2.98 6.01 -14.82
C ALA A 134 -2.53 5.48 -16.20
N ASP A 135 -2.25 6.36 -17.15
CA ASP A 135 -1.74 5.97 -18.47
C ASP A 135 -0.35 5.30 -18.37
N THR A 136 0.54 5.81 -17.51
CA THR A 136 1.85 5.20 -17.26
C THR A 136 1.68 3.78 -16.69
N LEU A 137 0.83 3.61 -15.68
CA LEU A 137 0.55 2.32 -15.06
C LEU A 137 -0.11 1.33 -16.04
N ARG A 138 -0.96 1.81 -16.96
CA ARG A 138 -1.57 0.99 -18.01
C ARG A 138 -0.54 0.43 -18.98
N ILE A 139 0.36 1.27 -19.46
CA ILE A 139 1.39 0.86 -20.43
C ILE A 139 2.25 -0.23 -19.80
N THR A 140 2.68 -0.03 -18.58
CA THR A 140 3.48 -1.00 -17.83
C THR A 140 2.66 -2.26 -17.51
N GLY A 141 1.41 -2.13 -17.03
CA GLY A 141 0.55 -3.27 -16.68
C GLY A 141 0.09 -4.11 -17.87
N ASN A 142 -0.09 -3.51 -19.06
CA ASN A 142 -0.41 -4.28 -20.28
C ASN A 142 0.77 -5.13 -20.76
N ASN A 143 2.00 -4.65 -20.60
CA ASN A 143 3.20 -5.41 -20.91
C ASN A 143 3.42 -6.59 -19.94
N ALA A 144 2.90 -6.46 -18.71
CA ALA A 144 3.01 -7.46 -17.66
C ALA A 144 2.34 -8.81 -17.95
N VAL A 145 1.33 -8.85 -18.84
CA VAL A 145 0.63 -10.10 -19.23
C VAL A 145 1.30 -10.83 -20.39
N HIS A 146 2.33 -10.24 -21.02
CA HIS A 146 3.09 -10.91 -22.07
C HIS A 146 4.33 -11.58 -21.45
N PRO A 147 4.48 -12.92 -21.56
CA PRO A 147 5.64 -13.62 -21.04
C PRO A 147 6.96 -13.05 -21.59
N GLY A 148 7.87 -12.65 -20.69
CA GLY A 148 9.22 -12.23 -21.04
C GLY A 148 9.42 -10.75 -21.40
N THR A 149 8.40 -9.89 -21.19
CA THR A 149 8.50 -8.44 -21.52
C THR A 149 8.75 -7.54 -20.31
N MET A 150 8.61 -8.04 -19.07
CA MET A 150 8.86 -7.28 -17.84
C MET A 150 9.70 -8.09 -16.85
N SER A 151 10.63 -7.40 -16.20
CA SER A 151 11.36 -7.92 -15.05
C SER A 151 10.50 -7.82 -13.77
N ASP A 152 10.90 -8.52 -12.69
CA ASP A 152 10.23 -8.40 -11.40
C ASP A 152 10.37 -6.97 -10.82
N GLU A 153 11.48 -6.27 -11.11
CA GLU A 153 11.71 -4.87 -10.73
C GLU A 153 10.71 -3.89 -11.39
N ASP A 154 10.32 -4.15 -12.65
CA ASP A 154 9.28 -3.34 -13.31
C ASP A 154 7.91 -3.50 -12.63
N PHE A 155 7.62 -4.70 -12.08
CA PHE A 155 6.39 -4.93 -11.32
C PHE A 155 6.39 -4.23 -9.97
N ASP A 156 7.54 -4.10 -9.31
CA ASP A 156 7.70 -3.37 -8.05
C ASP A 156 7.28 -1.92 -8.21
N ASP A 157 7.87 -1.23 -9.19
CA ASP A 157 7.58 0.16 -9.51
C ASP A 157 6.10 0.41 -9.83
N VAL A 158 5.47 -0.52 -10.55
CA VAL A 158 4.05 -0.41 -10.91
C VAL A 158 3.16 -0.58 -9.70
N ALA A 159 3.40 -1.57 -8.87
CA ALA A 159 2.55 -1.85 -7.73
C ALA A 159 2.69 -0.78 -6.64
N GLU A 160 3.90 -0.28 -6.36
CA GLU A 160 4.10 0.84 -5.43
C GLU A 160 3.29 2.07 -5.88
N LYS A 161 3.39 2.43 -7.15
CA LYS A 161 2.62 3.54 -7.72
C LYS A 161 1.11 3.28 -7.71
N MET A 162 0.65 2.03 -7.80
CA MET A 162 -0.77 1.68 -7.68
C MET A 162 -1.29 1.83 -6.25
N PHE A 163 -0.52 1.46 -5.23
CA PHE A 163 -0.87 1.73 -3.84
C PHE A 163 -1.08 3.23 -3.60
N ASP A 164 -0.14 4.05 -4.07
CA ASP A 164 -0.22 5.50 -3.95
C ASP A 164 -1.39 6.09 -4.73
N LEU A 165 -1.64 5.60 -5.96
CA LEU A 165 -2.76 6.05 -6.79
C LEU A 165 -4.10 5.75 -6.14
N ILE A 166 -4.32 4.54 -5.61
CA ILE A 166 -5.56 4.17 -4.92
C ILE A 166 -5.78 5.08 -3.71
N ASN A 167 -4.77 5.23 -2.84
CA ASN A 167 -4.84 6.12 -1.70
C ASN A 167 -5.11 7.59 -2.10
N PHE A 168 -4.50 8.05 -3.18
CA PHE A 168 -4.73 9.40 -3.71
C PHE A 168 -6.17 9.59 -4.18
N ILE A 169 -6.72 8.63 -4.94
CA ILE A 169 -8.10 8.69 -5.44
C ILE A 169 -9.10 8.70 -4.28
N VAL A 170 -8.93 7.81 -3.28
CA VAL A 170 -9.80 7.80 -2.09
C VAL A 170 -9.77 9.14 -1.39
N ARG A 171 -8.57 9.71 -1.16
CA ARG A 171 -8.42 11.00 -0.49
C ARG A 171 -9.12 12.12 -1.25
N LYS A 172 -8.93 12.19 -2.55
CA LYS A 172 -9.48 13.27 -3.40
C LYS A 172 -10.98 13.15 -3.63
N ALA A 173 -11.46 11.93 -3.88
CA ALA A 173 -12.85 11.74 -4.31
C ALA A 173 -13.79 11.32 -3.16
N ILE A 174 -13.27 10.93 -1.99
CA ILE A 174 -14.08 10.50 -0.85
C ILE A 174 -13.76 11.34 0.40
N THR A 175 -12.51 11.37 0.86
CA THR A 175 -12.13 12.01 2.12
C THR A 175 -12.30 13.53 2.07
N GLU A 176 -11.71 14.21 1.09
CA GLU A 176 -11.78 15.67 0.99
C GLU A 176 -13.21 16.20 0.84
N PRO A 177 -14.10 15.63 -0.02
CA PRO A 177 -15.50 16.04 -0.06
C PRO A 177 -16.21 15.85 1.28
N LYS A 178 -16.01 14.72 1.96
CA LYS A 178 -16.59 14.45 3.28
C LYS A 178 -16.14 15.48 4.32
N GLU A 179 -14.84 15.81 4.36
CA GLU A 179 -14.30 16.83 5.27
C GLU A 179 -14.89 18.22 5.01
N LEU A 180 -15.11 18.58 3.73
CA LEU A 180 -15.73 19.83 3.35
C LEU A 180 -17.21 19.88 3.78
N ASP A 181 -17.95 18.79 3.60
CA ASP A 181 -19.35 18.69 4.04
C ASP A 181 -19.45 18.80 5.58
N GLU A 182 -18.56 18.14 6.31
CA GLU A 182 -18.49 18.26 7.77
C GLU A 182 -18.15 19.70 8.23
N LEU A 183 -17.29 20.38 7.51
CA LEU A 183 -16.95 21.78 7.81
C LEU A 183 -18.14 22.69 7.59
N TYR A 184 -18.89 22.49 6.49
CA TYR A 184 -20.10 23.25 6.18
C TYR A 184 -21.19 23.06 7.23
N LEU A 185 -21.38 21.83 7.74
CA LEU A 185 -22.38 21.53 8.79
C LEU A 185 -22.06 22.14 10.15
N LYS A 186 -20.81 22.56 10.39
CA LYS A 186 -20.36 23.19 11.64
C LYS A 186 -20.43 24.74 11.59
N THR A 187 -20.77 25.31 10.40
CA THR A 187 -20.90 26.76 10.21
C THR A 187 -22.34 27.18 10.36
#